data_faafad5b6d99f5ebd73be79c2b713b1b
#
_entry.id   faafad5b6d99f5ebd73be79c2b713b1b
#
_cell.length_a   1.000
_cell.length_b   1.000
_cell.length_c   1.000
_cell.angle_alpha   90.00
_cell.angle_beta   90.00
_cell.angle_gamma   90.00
#
_symmetry.space_group_name_H-M   'P 1'
#
loop_
_entity.id
_entity.type
_entity.pdbx_description
1 polymer ?
#
loop_
_entity_poly.entity_id
_entity_poly.type
_entity_poly.pdbx_seq_one_letter_code
_entity_poly.pdbx_strand_id
1 'polypeptide(L)'
;MNRLDRIPRTLWVLFALLGASHAVRAGDDQRGPSVVLMPKYKQECAACHVAFPPGMLPSDSWQRLMNDLPRHYGTDASLDATTVSELAAWLSANSGTYKRVREAPPEERITKSAWFIRKHDELPVDVWKRPAVKSAANCAACHPQADQGNFNEHAIRIPR
;
A
#
# COMPACT_ATOMS: atom_id res chain seq x y z
N MET A 1 10.09 86.99 5.11
CA MET A 1 8.75 86.46 5.46
C MET A 1 8.72 85.05 5.01
N ASN A 2 9.14 84.16 5.92
CA ASN A 2 9.37 82.69 5.61
C ASN A 2 8.28 81.90 6.29
N ARG A 3 7.55 81.18 5.50
CA ARG A 3 6.64 80.16 6.03
C ARG A 3 7.30 78.80 5.86
N LEU A 4 7.68 78.20 6.99
CA LEU A 4 8.13 76.86 7.09
C LEU A 4 6.91 75.92 7.07
N ASP A 5 6.74 75.20 5.98
CA ASP A 5 5.70 74.17 5.87
C ASP A 5 6.16 72.91 6.56
N ARG A 6 5.29 72.45 7.45
CA ARG A 6 5.46 71.21 8.25
C ARG A 6 5.23 70.00 7.42
N ILE A 7 6.22 69.12 7.34
CA ILE A 7 6.08 67.77 6.75
C ILE A 7 5.40 66.86 7.77
N PRO A 8 4.29 66.19 7.44
CA PRO A 8 3.71 65.20 8.32
C PRO A 8 4.51 63.92 8.34
N ARG A 9 4.85 63.46 9.53
CA ARG A 9 5.47 62.13 9.78
C ARG A 9 4.50 61.06 9.35
N THR A 10 4.78 60.44 8.21
CA THR A 10 4.10 59.22 7.76
C THR A 10 4.52 58.06 8.63
N LEU A 11 3.52 57.50 9.30
CA LEU A 11 3.60 56.29 10.12
C LEU A 11 3.95 55.08 9.20
N TRP A 12 5.14 54.52 9.36
CA TRP A 12 5.48 53.24 8.75
C TRP A 12 4.84 52.13 9.56
N VAL A 13 3.71 51.60 9.09
CA VAL A 13 3.09 50.38 9.61
C VAL A 13 3.86 49.22 9.00
N LEU A 14 4.76 48.63 9.77
CA LEU A 14 5.39 47.38 9.47
C LEU A 14 4.34 46.27 9.59
N PHE A 15 3.80 45.83 8.46
CA PHE A 15 3.02 44.61 8.35
C PHE A 15 3.99 43.40 8.45
N ALA A 16 4.16 42.88 9.65
CA ALA A 16 4.80 41.60 9.86
C ALA A 16 3.89 40.50 9.31
N LEU A 17 4.11 40.10 8.07
CA LEU A 17 3.55 38.89 7.49
C LEU A 17 4.16 37.68 8.22
N LEU A 18 3.49 37.21 9.26
CA LEU A 18 3.72 35.88 9.81
C LEU A 18 3.32 34.84 8.75
N GLY A 19 4.27 34.47 7.91
CA GLY A 19 4.16 33.31 7.03
C GLY A 19 4.07 32.05 7.89
N ALA A 20 2.87 31.58 8.19
CA ALA A 20 2.65 30.25 8.71
C ALA A 20 3.06 29.25 7.62
N SER A 21 4.32 28.82 7.66
CA SER A 21 4.82 27.68 6.86
C SER A 21 4.07 26.44 7.34
N HIS A 22 2.94 26.13 6.68
CA HIS A 22 2.33 24.82 6.82
C HIS A 22 3.29 23.82 6.17
N ALA A 23 4.11 23.17 7.00
CA ALA A 23 4.82 21.97 6.58
C ALA A 23 3.75 20.94 6.18
N VAL A 24 3.46 20.87 4.88
CA VAL A 24 2.71 19.74 4.32
C VAL A 24 3.58 18.53 4.57
N ARG A 25 3.30 17.83 5.66
CA ARG A 25 3.79 16.47 5.83
C ARG A 25 3.16 15.66 4.70
N ALA A 26 3.93 15.40 3.66
CA ALA A 26 3.66 14.33 2.72
C ALA A 26 3.84 13.02 3.48
N GLY A 27 2.94 12.73 4.40
CA GLY A 27 2.73 11.38 4.89
C GLY A 27 2.33 10.59 3.66
N ASP A 28 3.10 9.56 3.31
CA ASP A 28 2.73 8.57 2.31
C ASP A 28 1.58 7.74 2.90
N ASP A 29 0.45 8.43 3.02
CA ASP A 29 -0.78 7.90 3.58
C ASP A 29 -1.28 6.82 2.63
N GLN A 30 -1.02 5.57 2.98
CA GLN A 30 -1.52 4.38 2.29
C GLN A 30 -3.04 4.22 2.48
N ARG A 31 -3.76 5.32 2.51
CA ARG A 31 -5.21 5.34 2.49
C ARG A 31 -5.73 5.32 1.06
N GLY A 32 -5.39 4.25 0.33
CA GLY A 32 -6.40 3.76 -0.60
C GLY A 32 -7.59 3.31 0.27
N PRO A 33 -8.85 3.42 -0.21
CA PRO A 33 -10.00 2.97 0.56
C PRO A 33 -9.73 1.54 1.02
N SER A 34 -9.84 1.28 2.32
CA SER A 34 -9.70 -0.06 2.86
C SER A 34 -10.87 -0.87 2.32
N VAL A 35 -10.62 -1.65 1.29
CA VAL A 35 -11.62 -2.54 0.71
C VAL A 35 -11.92 -3.62 1.73
N VAL A 36 -13.16 -3.70 2.17
CA VAL A 36 -13.61 -4.83 2.99
C VAL A 36 -13.46 -6.10 2.16
N LEU A 37 -12.62 -7.02 2.62
CA LEU A 37 -12.36 -8.26 1.90
C LEU A 37 -13.63 -9.09 1.82
N MET A 38 -13.99 -9.52 0.61
CA MET A 38 -15.11 -10.39 0.35
C MET A 38 -15.00 -11.67 1.18
N PRO A 39 -16.05 -12.10 1.90
CA PRO A 39 -15.98 -13.30 2.75
C PRO A 39 -15.51 -14.55 2.00
N LYS A 40 -16.03 -14.80 0.80
CA LYS A 40 -15.62 -15.91 -0.06
C LYS A 40 -14.15 -15.82 -0.45
N TYR A 41 -13.64 -14.64 -0.80
CA TYR A 41 -12.21 -14.43 -1.08
C TYR A 41 -11.33 -14.79 0.13
N LYS A 42 -11.72 -14.35 1.32
CA LYS A 42 -11.02 -14.75 2.55
C LYS A 42 -11.08 -16.25 2.78
N GLN A 43 -12.24 -16.86 2.62
CA GLN A 43 -12.42 -18.31 2.80
C GLN A 43 -11.48 -19.11 1.91
N GLU A 44 -11.42 -18.79 0.63
CA GLU A 44 -10.67 -19.57 -0.36
C GLU A 44 -9.16 -19.27 -0.31
N CYS A 45 -8.75 -18.03 -0.07
CA CYS A 45 -7.35 -17.63 -0.19
C CYS A 45 -6.60 -17.57 1.14
N ALA A 46 -7.29 -17.39 2.29
CA ALA A 46 -6.62 -17.25 3.58
C ALA A 46 -6.23 -18.59 4.23
N ALA A 47 -6.53 -19.73 3.61
CA ALA A 47 -6.16 -21.04 4.12
C ALA A 47 -4.63 -21.28 4.14
N CYS A 48 -3.88 -20.66 3.21
CA CYS A 48 -2.45 -20.87 3.06
C CYS A 48 -1.61 -19.62 3.41
N HIS A 49 -2.14 -18.42 3.13
CA HIS A 49 -1.49 -17.13 3.40
C HIS A 49 -2.54 -16.04 3.64
N VAL A 50 -2.14 -14.88 4.06
CA VAL A 50 -3.08 -13.75 4.19
C VAL A 50 -3.77 -13.47 2.85
N ALA A 51 -5.08 -13.26 2.87
CA ALA A 51 -5.81 -12.80 1.71
C ALA A 51 -5.37 -11.36 1.39
N PHE A 52 -4.55 -11.20 0.35
CA PHE A 52 -3.95 -9.90 0.02
C PHE A 52 -5.02 -8.91 -0.42
N PRO A 53 -4.95 -7.64 0.05
CA PRO A 53 -5.82 -6.59 -0.45
C PRO A 53 -5.75 -6.48 -1.99
N PRO A 54 -6.89 -6.45 -2.70
CA PRO A 54 -6.92 -6.38 -4.17
C PRO A 54 -6.12 -5.21 -4.74
N GLY A 55 -6.08 -4.09 -4.01
CA GLY A 55 -5.32 -2.90 -4.39
C GLY A 55 -3.80 -3.07 -4.47
N MET A 56 -3.24 -4.24 -4.11
CA MET A 56 -1.80 -4.51 -4.18
C MET A 56 -1.32 -4.90 -5.58
N LEU A 57 -2.21 -5.27 -6.49
CA LEU A 57 -1.91 -5.62 -7.88
C LEU A 57 -2.88 -4.92 -8.84
N PRO A 58 -2.48 -4.70 -10.12
CA PRO A 58 -3.39 -4.25 -11.15
C PRO A 58 -4.36 -5.36 -11.56
N SER A 59 -5.46 -4.98 -12.20
CA SER A 59 -6.52 -5.90 -12.64
C SER A 59 -5.98 -7.06 -13.48
N ASP A 60 -5.11 -6.76 -14.46
CA ASP A 60 -4.56 -7.79 -15.35
C ASP A 60 -3.73 -8.84 -14.61
N SER A 61 -3.03 -8.45 -13.54
CA SER A 61 -2.29 -9.39 -12.70
C SER A 61 -3.25 -10.34 -11.97
N TRP A 62 -4.33 -9.80 -11.40
CA TRP A 62 -5.35 -10.64 -10.78
C TRP A 62 -6.00 -11.61 -11.75
N GLN A 63 -6.31 -11.15 -12.98
CA GLN A 63 -6.87 -12.03 -14.00
C GLN A 63 -5.92 -13.16 -14.37
N ARG A 64 -4.61 -12.88 -14.56
CA ARG A 64 -3.63 -13.93 -14.85
C ARG A 64 -3.50 -14.93 -13.71
N LEU A 65 -3.49 -14.46 -12.45
CA LEU A 65 -3.47 -15.34 -11.27
C LEU A 65 -4.72 -16.23 -11.21
N MET A 66 -5.90 -15.66 -11.40
CA MET A 66 -7.16 -16.41 -11.34
C MET A 66 -7.31 -17.41 -12.49
N ASN A 67 -6.66 -17.17 -13.63
CA ASN A 67 -6.65 -18.09 -14.76
C ASN A 67 -5.62 -19.23 -14.63
N ASP A 68 -4.73 -19.17 -13.62
CA ASP A 68 -3.66 -20.15 -13.45
C ASP A 68 -3.58 -20.73 -12.03
N LEU A 69 -4.70 -20.81 -11.34
CA LEU A 69 -4.79 -21.37 -9.98
C LEU A 69 -4.24 -22.79 -9.85
N PRO A 70 -4.34 -23.72 -10.86
CA PRO A 70 -3.70 -25.02 -10.78
C PRO A 70 -2.17 -24.97 -10.64
N ARG A 71 -1.53 -23.86 -11.04
CA ARG A 71 -0.08 -23.64 -10.94
C ARG A 71 0.29 -22.46 -10.06
N HIS A 72 -0.52 -22.21 -9.04
CA HIS A 72 -0.33 -21.09 -8.13
C HIS A 72 0.98 -21.20 -7.34
N TYR A 73 2.06 -20.71 -7.93
CA TYR A 73 3.41 -20.71 -7.34
C TYR A 73 3.90 -22.06 -6.82
N GLY A 74 3.55 -23.14 -7.54
CA GLY A 74 3.94 -24.50 -7.18
C GLY A 74 2.93 -25.25 -6.31
N THR A 75 1.79 -24.66 -6.04
CA THR A 75 0.67 -25.27 -5.31
C THR A 75 -0.58 -25.28 -6.19
N ASP A 76 -1.33 -26.36 -6.19
CA ASP A 76 -2.67 -26.39 -6.79
C ASP A 76 -3.66 -25.67 -5.87
N ALA A 77 -4.15 -24.51 -6.32
CA ALA A 77 -5.17 -23.70 -5.65
C ALA A 77 -6.48 -23.67 -6.47
N SER A 78 -6.76 -24.75 -7.22
CA SER A 78 -7.94 -24.84 -8.09
C SER A 78 -9.23 -24.64 -7.31
N LEU A 79 -10.16 -23.92 -7.93
CA LEU A 79 -11.52 -23.71 -7.47
C LEU A 79 -12.50 -24.07 -8.57
N ASP A 80 -13.78 -24.23 -8.25
CA ASP A 80 -14.81 -24.38 -9.27
C ASP A 80 -14.95 -23.13 -10.13
N ALA A 81 -15.43 -23.31 -11.38
CA ALA A 81 -15.49 -22.25 -12.37
C ALA A 81 -16.35 -21.05 -11.94
N THR A 82 -17.43 -21.29 -11.19
CA THR A 82 -18.32 -20.23 -10.70
C THR A 82 -17.59 -19.37 -9.67
N THR A 83 -16.92 -19.99 -8.73
CA THR A 83 -16.12 -19.31 -7.70
C THR A 83 -14.97 -18.53 -8.33
N VAL A 84 -14.25 -19.11 -9.31
CA VAL A 84 -13.19 -18.40 -10.07
C VAL A 84 -13.75 -17.14 -10.73
N SER A 85 -14.88 -17.25 -11.43
CA SER A 85 -15.50 -16.11 -12.13
C SER A 85 -15.89 -14.98 -11.16
N GLU A 86 -16.52 -15.35 -10.05
CA GLU A 86 -16.97 -14.39 -9.03
C GLU A 86 -15.78 -13.66 -8.38
N LEU A 87 -14.75 -14.41 -7.97
CA LEU A 87 -13.55 -13.84 -7.35
C LEU A 87 -12.75 -12.99 -8.33
N ALA A 88 -12.59 -13.43 -9.58
CA ALA A 88 -11.88 -12.68 -10.60
C ALA A 88 -12.56 -11.33 -10.90
N ALA A 89 -13.89 -11.31 -10.99
CA ALA A 89 -14.64 -10.08 -11.19
C ALA A 89 -14.48 -9.12 -9.99
N TRP A 90 -14.59 -9.62 -8.77
CA TRP A 90 -14.43 -8.82 -7.57
C TRP A 90 -13.00 -8.28 -7.41
N LEU A 91 -11.98 -9.11 -7.63
CA LEU A 91 -10.57 -8.71 -7.58
C LEU A 91 -10.26 -7.63 -8.61
N SER A 92 -10.75 -7.78 -9.84
CA SER A 92 -10.57 -6.78 -10.90
C SER A 92 -11.23 -5.44 -10.55
N ALA A 93 -12.44 -5.47 -10.02
CA ALA A 93 -13.18 -4.27 -9.64
C ALA A 93 -12.54 -3.50 -8.47
N ASN A 94 -11.78 -4.19 -7.61
CA ASN A 94 -11.12 -3.62 -6.43
C ASN A 94 -9.59 -3.53 -6.57
N SER A 95 -9.06 -3.79 -7.75
CA SER A 95 -7.62 -3.78 -8.05
C SER A 95 -6.97 -2.41 -7.89
N GLY A 96 -5.65 -2.38 -7.79
CA GLY A 96 -4.90 -1.13 -7.69
C GLY A 96 -4.89 -0.35 -9.01
N THR A 97 -5.28 0.92 -8.94
CA THR A 97 -5.31 1.84 -10.10
C THR A 97 -4.30 2.98 -10.01
N TYR A 98 -3.68 3.17 -8.86
CA TYR A 98 -2.73 4.26 -8.63
C TYR A 98 -1.34 3.94 -9.21
N LYS A 99 -0.56 5.00 -9.47
CA LYS A 99 0.70 4.97 -10.23
C LYS A 99 1.67 3.86 -9.79
N ARG A 100 1.84 3.62 -8.48
CA ARG A 100 2.81 2.65 -7.96
C ARG A 100 2.42 1.17 -8.14
N VAL A 101 1.15 0.90 -8.46
CA VAL A 101 0.60 -0.46 -8.64
C VAL A 101 0.17 -0.72 -10.08
N ARG A 102 0.19 0.31 -10.94
CA ARG A 102 -0.26 0.19 -12.33
C ARG A 102 0.54 -0.80 -13.15
N GLU A 103 1.82 -0.96 -12.85
CA GLU A 103 2.69 -1.90 -13.54
C GLU A 103 2.61 -3.28 -12.87
N ALA A 104 2.39 -4.30 -13.70
CA ALA A 104 2.39 -5.68 -13.25
C ALA A 104 3.80 -6.09 -12.78
N PRO A 105 3.94 -6.62 -11.56
CA PRO A 105 5.23 -7.09 -11.11
C PRO A 105 5.65 -8.39 -11.80
N PRO A 106 6.96 -8.70 -11.87
CA PRO A 106 7.44 -9.95 -12.40
C PRO A 106 6.73 -11.15 -11.76
N GLU A 107 6.24 -12.08 -12.61
CA GLU A 107 5.53 -13.30 -12.18
C GLU A 107 4.27 -13.01 -11.32
N GLU A 108 3.68 -11.84 -11.45
CA GLU A 108 2.53 -11.38 -10.65
C GLU A 108 2.79 -11.39 -9.12
N ARG A 109 4.06 -11.41 -8.71
CA ARG A 109 4.44 -11.47 -7.29
C ARG A 109 4.43 -10.08 -6.65
N ILE A 110 3.56 -9.83 -5.70
CA ILE A 110 3.51 -8.59 -4.90
C ILE A 110 4.89 -8.25 -4.35
N THR A 111 5.63 -9.24 -3.85
CA THR A 111 6.97 -9.08 -3.27
C THR A 111 8.06 -8.72 -4.28
N LYS A 112 7.78 -8.80 -5.58
CA LYS A 112 8.67 -8.34 -6.66
C LYS A 112 8.27 -6.99 -7.24
N SER A 113 7.19 -6.39 -6.76
CA SER A 113 6.80 -5.04 -7.20
C SER A 113 7.79 -3.99 -6.73
N ALA A 114 8.00 -2.97 -7.56
CA ALA A 114 8.92 -1.87 -7.23
C ALA A 114 8.51 -1.13 -5.94
N TRP A 115 7.20 -1.04 -5.67
CA TRP A 115 6.73 -0.41 -4.45
C TRP A 115 7.00 -1.27 -3.20
N PHE A 116 6.86 -2.60 -3.29
CA PHE A 116 7.19 -3.50 -2.18
C PHE A 116 8.68 -3.42 -1.85
N ILE A 117 9.54 -3.52 -2.86
CA ILE A 117 11.00 -3.45 -2.69
C ILE A 117 11.37 -2.14 -1.99
N ARG A 118 10.86 -0.99 -2.46
CA ARG A 118 11.16 0.32 -1.86
C ARG A 118 10.65 0.48 -0.43
N LYS A 119 9.53 -0.18 -0.08
CA LYS A 119 8.96 -0.10 1.28
C LYS A 119 9.66 -1.04 2.27
N HIS A 120 10.51 -1.92 1.80
CA HIS A 120 11.22 -2.90 2.61
C HIS A 120 12.75 -2.85 2.41
N ASP A 121 13.27 -1.80 1.75
CA ASP A 121 14.70 -1.66 1.45
C ASP A 121 15.57 -1.41 2.70
N GLU A 122 14.98 -0.94 3.79
CA GLU A 122 15.67 -0.77 5.09
C GLU A 122 15.87 -2.09 5.84
N LEU A 123 15.22 -3.19 5.41
CA LEU A 123 15.33 -4.47 6.09
C LEU A 123 16.60 -5.22 5.67
N PRO A 124 17.47 -5.63 6.63
CA PRO A 124 18.59 -6.51 6.34
C PRO A 124 18.14 -7.82 5.71
N VAL A 125 18.94 -8.34 4.76
CA VAL A 125 18.59 -9.54 3.97
C VAL A 125 18.40 -10.79 4.85
N ASP A 126 19.07 -10.88 6.01
CA ASP A 126 18.93 -11.98 6.94
C ASP A 126 17.54 -12.07 7.58
N VAL A 127 16.82 -10.93 7.69
CA VAL A 127 15.45 -10.90 8.25
C VAL A 127 14.53 -11.85 7.49
N TRP A 128 14.64 -11.90 6.17
CA TRP A 128 13.81 -12.77 5.32
C TRP A 128 14.05 -14.25 5.53
N LYS A 129 15.24 -14.62 6.06
CA LYS A 129 15.66 -16.01 6.31
C LYS A 129 15.35 -16.47 7.74
N ARG A 130 14.92 -15.58 8.62
CA ARG A 130 14.61 -15.94 10.02
C ARG A 130 13.52 -17.01 10.07
N PRO A 131 13.61 -18.01 10.98
CA PRO A 131 12.62 -19.08 11.08
C PRO A 131 11.18 -18.57 11.31
N ALA A 132 11.02 -17.43 11.99
CA ALA A 132 9.72 -16.80 12.20
C ALA A 132 9.18 -16.05 10.99
N VAL A 133 10.04 -15.70 10.01
CA VAL A 133 9.64 -14.96 8.78
C VAL A 133 9.52 -15.90 7.60
N LYS A 134 10.53 -16.71 7.33
CA LYS A 134 10.64 -17.72 6.26
C LYS A 134 10.65 -17.14 4.83
N SER A 135 9.86 -16.13 4.55
CA SER A 135 9.75 -15.57 3.20
C SER A 135 9.15 -14.15 3.23
N ALA A 136 9.49 -13.35 2.22
CA ALA A 136 8.91 -12.03 2.03
C ALA A 136 7.38 -12.05 1.79
N ALA A 137 6.81 -13.19 1.41
CA ALA A 137 5.37 -13.35 1.24
C ALA A 137 4.61 -13.59 2.56
N ASN A 138 5.33 -13.86 3.66
CA ASN A 138 4.73 -14.02 4.98
C ASN A 138 4.53 -12.65 5.67
N CYS A 139 3.61 -11.87 5.14
CA CYS A 139 3.31 -10.52 5.64
C CYS A 139 2.93 -10.50 7.11
N ALA A 140 2.19 -11.51 7.59
CA ALA A 140 1.74 -11.61 8.97
C ALA A 140 2.90 -11.74 9.98
N ALA A 141 4.08 -12.18 9.55
CA ALA A 141 5.25 -12.27 10.41
C ALA A 141 5.65 -10.89 10.97
N CYS A 142 5.48 -9.83 10.19
CA CYS A 142 5.85 -8.46 10.57
C CYS A 142 4.65 -7.51 10.70
N HIS A 143 3.53 -7.79 10.02
CA HIS A 143 2.30 -7.01 10.05
C HIS A 143 1.20 -7.77 10.80
N PRO A 144 1.06 -7.56 12.13
CA PRO A 144 0.16 -8.36 12.97
C PRO A 144 -1.32 -8.28 12.58
N GLN A 145 -1.70 -7.27 11.81
CA GLN A 145 -3.08 -7.05 11.35
C GLN A 145 -3.23 -7.23 9.83
N ALA A 146 -2.29 -7.97 9.20
CA ALA A 146 -2.33 -8.22 7.76
C ALA A 146 -3.60 -9.00 7.33
N ASP A 147 -4.13 -9.86 8.17
CA ASP A 147 -5.39 -10.59 7.98
C ASP A 147 -6.62 -9.68 7.91
N GLN A 148 -6.50 -8.46 8.46
CA GLN A 148 -7.50 -7.40 8.41
C GLN A 148 -7.23 -6.40 7.28
N GLY A 149 -6.20 -6.65 6.45
CA GLY A 149 -5.76 -5.73 5.39
C GLY A 149 -5.03 -4.49 5.92
N ASN A 150 -4.62 -4.47 7.19
CA ASN A 150 -3.88 -3.36 7.78
C ASN A 150 -2.37 -3.61 7.74
N PHE A 151 -1.68 -2.79 6.94
CA PHE A 151 -0.23 -2.80 6.76
C PHE A 151 0.44 -1.51 7.26
N ASN A 152 -0.16 -0.87 8.26
CA ASN A 152 0.35 0.38 8.84
C ASN A 152 1.76 0.18 9.40
N GLU A 153 2.69 1.02 8.98
CA GLU A 153 4.10 0.96 9.40
C GLU A 153 4.30 1.17 10.91
N HIS A 154 3.40 1.91 11.57
CA HIS A 154 3.47 2.11 13.03
C HIS A 154 3.09 0.87 13.85
N ALA A 155 2.50 -0.15 13.23
CA ALA A 155 2.12 -1.40 13.87
C ALA A 155 3.11 -2.55 13.62
N ILE A 156 4.19 -2.31 12.87
CA ILE A 156 5.16 -3.34 12.47
C ILE A 156 5.87 -3.93 13.71
N ARG A 157 6.05 -5.25 13.69
CA ARG A 157 6.82 -6.01 14.68
C ARG A 157 7.74 -6.99 13.96
N ILE A 158 9.02 -6.66 13.86
CA ILE A 158 10.00 -7.53 13.19
C ILE A 158 10.43 -8.63 14.17
N PRO A 159 10.19 -9.93 13.86
CA PRO A 159 10.62 -11.05 14.72
C PRO A 159 12.14 -11.10 14.83
N ARG A 160 12.63 -11.52 15.99
CA ARG A 160 14.07 -11.76 16.25
C ARG A 160 14.53 -13.07 15.66
#